data_28ac2f8ed213d1efe5d1800daa9cb658
#
_entry.id   28ac2f8ed213d1efe5d1800daa9cb658
#
_cell.length_a   1.000
_cell.length_b   1.000
_cell.length_c   1.000
_cell.angle_alpha   90.00
_cell.angle_beta   90.00
_cell.angle_gamma   90.00
#
_symmetry.space_group_name_H-M   'P 1'
#
loop_
_entity.id
_entity.type
_entity.pdbx_description
1 polymer ?
#
loop_
_entity_poly.entity_id
_entity_poly.type
_entity_poly.pdbx_seq_one_letter_code
_entity_poly.pdbx_strand_id
1 'polypeptide(L)'
;SASVAHAERYQHGTTPTALTHPAGNNAAPNETSTYGDNPDIGTWQDDHTGAETARHATGVQVTMHSGGWQLSSGVEYRSDDVEQLDLTRNERETWLFRNNLKFQLSPSSRLFGKLNYADSTSSMGSFFDGGYTEAVLGYGLRPISHDRFNALVKYTYFYNVPTTGQMGGQNIGAEFLQKSHIAAVDVTYDVTPALTLGAKYAYRLGQISLDRVDPVFFDNNANLYVLRGDYRFRDNWEFLLEGRLLDMPDLDESRAGALAAISRYFGDHVKLGLGYNFTDFSDDLTDLSFDHQGVFLNVTGSM
;
A
#
# COMPACT_ATOMS: atom_id res chain seq x y z
N SER A 1 -24.67 7.93 -13.25
CA SER A 1 -23.74 8.16 -14.37
C SER A 1 -22.76 6.98 -14.46
N ALA A 2 -22.39 6.59 -15.64
CA ALA A 2 -21.37 5.59 -15.92
C ALA A 2 -20.34 6.19 -16.89
N SER A 3 -19.07 5.92 -16.68
CA SER A 3 -17.99 6.30 -17.58
C SER A 3 -17.15 5.06 -17.90
N VAL A 4 -16.72 4.95 -19.15
CA VAL A 4 -15.82 3.90 -19.62
C VAL A 4 -14.59 4.57 -20.20
N ALA A 5 -13.41 4.13 -19.76
CA ALA A 5 -12.13 4.55 -20.32
C ALA A 5 -11.41 3.33 -20.88
N HIS A 6 -10.92 3.44 -22.11
CA HIS A 6 -10.04 2.48 -22.74
C HIS A 6 -8.66 3.13 -22.90
N ALA A 7 -7.61 2.44 -22.51
CA ALA A 7 -6.26 2.91 -22.66
C ALA A 7 -5.37 1.82 -23.27
N GLU A 8 -4.64 2.19 -24.30
CA GLU A 8 -3.53 1.40 -24.84
C GLU A 8 -2.23 2.14 -24.53
N ARG A 9 -1.26 1.41 -24.04
CA ARG A 9 0.07 1.95 -23.80
C ARG A 9 1.12 1.02 -24.40
N TYR A 10 1.95 1.58 -25.24
CA TYR A 10 3.13 0.91 -25.78
C TYR A 10 4.37 1.64 -25.25
N GLN A 11 5.33 0.89 -24.74
CA GLN A 11 6.62 1.41 -24.30
C GLN A 11 7.71 0.51 -24.85
N HIS A 12 8.63 1.11 -25.60
CA HIS A 12 9.85 0.48 -26.10
C HIS A 12 11.02 1.29 -25.56
N GLY A 13 11.97 0.66 -24.93
CA GLY A 13 13.13 1.31 -24.35
C GLY A 13 14.38 0.45 -24.48
N THR A 14 15.47 1.10 -24.91
CA THR A 14 16.83 0.54 -24.83
C THR A 14 17.53 1.20 -23.67
N THR A 15 18.07 0.44 -22.73
CA THR A 15 18.85 0.99 -21.63
C THR A 15 20.25 1.37 -22.16
N PRO A 16 20.66 2.64 -22.09
CA PRO A 16 22.02 3.00 -22.48
C PRO A 16 23.02 2.40 -21.50
N THR A 17 24.01 1.76 -22.02
CA THR A 17 25.16 1.19 -21.29
C THR A 17 25.86 2.31 -20.52
N ALA A 18 25.95 2.18 -19.21
CA ALA A 18 26.83 2.90 -18.30
C ALA A 18 26.68 4.43 -18.25
N LEU A 19 25.83 4.89 -17.32
CA LEU A 19 26.13 6.07 -16.53
C LEU A 19 26.19 5.62 -15.08
N THR A 20 27.38 5.55 -14.52
CA THR A 20 27.63 5.45 -13.09
C THR A 20 26.97 6.67 -12.43
N HIS A 21 25.77 6.49 -11.89
CA HIS A 21 25.21 7.45 -10.96
C HIS A 21 25.86 7.18 -9.62
N PRO A 22 26.46 8.20 -8.99
CA PRO A 22 26.81 8.10 -7.59
C PRO A 22 25.52 7.84 -6.81
N ALA A 23 25.58 6.96 -5.82
CA ALA A 23 24.52 6.69 -4.89
C ALA A 23 24.03 8.00 -4.28
N GLY A 24 23.03 8.62 -4.88
CA GLY A 24 22.33 9.78 -4.40
C GLY A 24 20.95 9.31 -3.98
N ASN A 25 20.66 9.42 -2.70
CA ASN A 25 19.35 9.29 -2.11
C ASN A 25 18.34 10.16 -2.85
N ASN A 26 17.73 9.64 -3.89
CA ASN A 26 16.51 10.17 -4.46
C ASN A 26 15.37 9.19 -4.18
N ALA A 27 15.13 8.96 -2.89
CA ALA A 27 13.79 8.68 -2.47
C ALA A 27 12.97 9.93 -2.80
N ALA A 28 12.11 9.87 -3.80
CA ALA A 28 11.13 10.89 -4.02
C ALA A 28 10.29 11.00 -2.75
N PRO A 29 10.19 12.19 -2.13
CA PRO A 29 9.37 12.36 -0.95
C PRO A 29 7.91 12.21 -1.37
N ASN A 30 7.16 11.39 -0.67
CA ASN A 30 5.72 11.28 -0.72
C ASN A 30 5.10 10.53 -1.92
N GLU A 31 5.58 9.36 -2.21
CA GLU A 31 4.60 8.34 -2.51
C GLU A 31 4.30 7.63 -1.18
N THR A 32 3.24 8.07 -0.49
CA THR A 32 2.44 7.18 0.31
C THR A 32 1.84 6.19 -0.67
N SER A 33 2.67 5.31 -1.16
CA SER A 33 2.26 4.07 -1.76
C SER A 33 1.62 3.31 -0.62
N THR A 34 0.34 3.59 -0.38
CA THR A 34 -0.51 2.59 0.20
C THR A 34 -0.33 1.40 -0.72
N TYR A 35 0.39 0.41 -0.24
CA TYR A 35 0.49 -0.91 -0.82
C TYR A 35 -0.93 -1.33 -1.19
N GLY A 36 -1.28 -1.24 -2.45
CA GLY A 36 -2.64 -1.45 -2.89
C GLY A 36 -3.19 -0.40 -3.84
N ASP A 37 -2.64 0.82 -3.91
CA ASP A 37 -3.12 1.80 -4.88
C ASP A 37 -2.55 1.55 -6.27
N ASN A 38 -1.44 0.85 -6.36
CA ASN A 38 -0.91 0.33 -7.60
C ASN A 38 -0.06 -0.90 -7.27
N PRO A 39 -0.61 -2.12 -7.36
CA PRO A 39 0.26 -3.27 -7.36
C PRO A 39 1.13 -3.16 -8.61
N ASP A 40 2.32 -2.60 -8.45
CA ASP A 40 3.35 -2.59 -9.46
C ASP A 40 3.92 -4.00 -9.66
N ILE A 41 2.98 -4.96 -9.79
CA ILE A 41 3.32 -6.30 -10.22
C ILE A 41 3.79 -6.18 -11.64
N GLY A 42 5.10 -6.18 -11.81
CA GLY A 42 5.72 -6.09 -13.12
C GLY A 42 6.10 -4.68 -13.58
N THR A 43 6.16 -3.64 -12.71
CA THR A 43 7.06 -2.55 -13.00
C THR A 43 8.48 -3.08 -12.89
N TRP A 44 9.05 -3.32 -14.04
CA TRP A 44 10.47 -3.51 -14.13
C TRP A 44 11.13 -2.22 -13.67
N GLN A 45 11.71 -2.21 -12.47
CA GLN A 45 12.83 -1.34 -12.26
C GLN A 45 13.88 -1.83 -13.23
N ASP A 46 14.18 -0.99 -14.19
CA ASP A 46 15.20 -1.20 -15.20
C ASP A 46 16.51 -1.42 -14.47
N ASP A 47 16.80 -2.66 -14.16
CA ASP A 47 18.09 -3.05 -13.68
C ASP A 47 19.04 -2.84 -14.85
N HIS A 48 19.99 -1.96 -14.67
CA HIS A 48 21.01 -1.44 -15.59
C HIS A 48 21.80 -2.50 -16.37
N THR A 49 21.13 -3.50 -16.88
CA THR A 49 21.72 -4.67 -17.52
C THR A 49 21.81 -4.56 -19.04
N GLY A 50 21.42 -3.42 -19.62
CA GLY A 50 21.41 -3.25 -21.07
C GLY A 50 20.37 -4.13 -21.78
N ALA A 51 19.36 -4.60 -21.08
CA ALA A 51 18.27 -5.38 -21.64
C ALA A 51 17.33 -4.49 -22.45
N GLU A 52 16.89 -4.96 -23.61
CA GLU A 52 15.85 -4.33 -24.39
C GLU A 52 14.48 -4.78 -23.84
N THR A 53 13.60 -3.82 -23.53
CA THR A 53 12.26 -4.11 -23.00
C THR A 53 11.21 -3.49 -23.89
N ALA A 54 10.28 -4.30 -24.37
CA ALA A 54 9.07 -3.86 -25.04
C ALA A 54 7.85 -4.19 -24.17
N ARG A 55 7.02 -3.21 -23.90
CA ARG A 55 5.77 -3.37 -23.11
C ARG A 55 4.57 -2.94 -23.91
N HIS A 56 3.57 -3.80 -23.95
CA HIS A 56 2.25 -3.51 -24.47
C HIS A 56 1.20 -3.68 -23.36
N ALA A 57 0.36 -2.67 -23.15
CA ALA A 57 -0.70 -2.73 -22.16
C ALA A 57 -2.02 -2.22 -22.75
N THR A 58 -3.09 -2.98 -22.53
CA THR A 58 -4.46 -2.64 -22.96
C THR A 58 -5.41 -2.85 -21.80
N GLY A 59 -6.23 -1.85 -21.50
CA GLY A 59 -7.16 -1.94 -20.38
C GLY A 59 -8.45 -1.17 -20.58
N VAL A 60 -9.47 -1.58 -19.83
CA VAL A 60 -10.77 -0.94 -19.77
C VAL A 60 -11.15 -0.68 -18.31
N GLN A 61 -11.61 0.52 -18.03
CA GLN A 61 -12.12 0.91 -16.72
C GLN A 61 -13.55 1.43 -16.83
N VAL A 62 -14.41 0.97 -15.94
CA VAL A 62 -15.80 1.42 -15.81
C VAL A 62 -16.02 2.00 -14.43
N THR A 63 -16.55 3.21 -14.38
CA THR A 63 -16.95 3.86 -13.12
C THR A 63 -18.45 4.14 -13.14
N MET A 64 -19.16 3.66 -12.12
CA MET A 64 -20.60 3.79 -11.96
C MET A 64 -20.93 4.51 -10.66
N HIS A 65 -21.86 5.46 -10.74
CA HIS A 65 -22.41 6.17 -9.60
C HIS A 65 -23.94 6.05 -9.63
N SER A 66 -24.55 5.51 -8.61
CA SER A 66 -26.00 5.37 -8.51
C SER A 66 -26.46 5.42 -7.05
N GLY A 67 -27.26 6.42 -6.69
CA GLY A 67 -27.71 6.58 -5.31
C GLY A 67 -26.55 6.66 -4.34
N GLY A 68 -26.52 5.79 -3.33
CA GLY A 68 -25.41 5.66 -2.38
C GLY A 68 -24.23 4.83 -2.85
N TRP A 69 -24.24 4.30 -4.08
CA TRP A 69 -23.23 3.40 -4.63
C TRP A 69 -22.23 4.12 -5.52
N GLN A 70 -20.97 3.80 -5.34
CA GLN A 70 -19.90 4.12 -6.25
C GLN A 70 -19.09 2.85 -6.51
N LEU A 71 -19.05 2.40 -7.75
CA LEU A 71 -18.26 1.26 -8.19
C LEU A 71 -17.28 1.72 -9.26
N SER A 72 -16.00 1.36 -9.09
CA SER A 72 -14.98 1.47 -10.14
C SER A 72 -14.41 0.09 -10.37
N SER A 73 -14.46 -0.40 -11.60
CA SER A 73 -13.96 -1.71 -12.00
C SER A 73 -13.08 -1.55 -13.23
N GLY A 74 -11.89 -2.12 -13.19
CA GLY A 74 -10.93 -2.09 -14.29
C GLY A 74 -10.30 -3.43 -14.52
N VAL A 75 -10.03 -3.72 -15.79
CA VAL A 75 -9.25 -4.86 -16.25
C VAL A 75 -8.17 -4.37 -17.18
N GLU A 76 -6.97 -4.89 -17.02
CA GLU A 76 -5.82 -4.54 -17.85
C GLU A 76 -5.06 -5.83 -18.19
N TYR A 77 -4.68 -5.96 -19.44
CA TYR A 77 -3.76 -6.98 -19.92
C TYR A 77 -2.45 -6.32 -20.29
N ARG A 78 -1.34 -6.91 -19.86
CA ARG A 78 0.03 -6.48 -20.21
C ARG A 78 0.79 -7.64 -20.81
N SER A 79 1.56 -7.33 -21.83
CA SER A 79 2.57 -8.22 -22.38
C SER A 79 3.90 -7.51 -22.33
N ASP A 80 4.84 -8.08 -21.59
CA ASP A 80 6.21 -7.58 -21.45
C ASP A 80 7.16 -8.56 -22.16
N ASP A 81 8.01 -8.05 -23.02
CA ASP A 81 9.02 -8.79 -23.77
C ASP A 81 10.38 -8.21 -23.39
N VAL A 82 11.23 -9.03 -22.79
CA VAL A 82 12.53 -8.63 -22.27
C VAL A 82 13.60 -9.51 -22.89
N GLU A 83 14.47 -8.91 -23.70
CA GLU A 83 15.65 -9.56 -24.24
C GLU A 83 16.84 -9.25 -23.33
N GLN A 84 17.41 -10.29 -22.74
CA GLN A 84 18.60 -10.17 -21.88
C GLN A 84 19.89 -10.18 -22.71
N LEU A 85 20.99 -9.76 -22.10
CA LEU A 85 22.31 -9.68 -22.77
C LEU A 85 22.82 -11.03 -23.31
N ASP A 86 22.34 -12.13 -22.78
CA ASP A 86 22.68 -13.50 -23.23
C ASP A 86 21.76 -13.98 -24.38
N LEU A 87 20.94 -13.09 -24.96
CA LEU A 87 19.93 -13.35 -25.99
C LEU A 87 18.80 -14.26 -25.54
N THR A 88 18.64 -14.49 -24.24
CA THR A 88 17.43 -15.13 -23.73
C THR A 88 16.28 -14.13 -23.73
N ARG A 89 15.17 -14.55 -24.29
CA ARG A 89 13.95 -13.75 -24.37
C ARG A 89 12.95 -14.24 -23.33
N ASN A 90 12.51 -13.33 -22.49
CA ASN A 90 11.46 -13.60 -21.51
C ASN A 90 10.18 -12.86 -21.93
N GLU A 91 9.18 -13.61 -22.31
CA GLU A 91 7.84 -13.08 -22.54
C GLU A 91 7.02 -13.27 -21.25
N ARG A 92 6.41 -12.18 -20.79
CA ARG A 92 5.55 -12.20 -19.61
C ARG A 92 4.21 -11.62 -19.94
N GLU A 93 3.18 -12.36 -19.60
CA GLU A 93 1.79 -11.93 -19.71
C GLU A 93 1.23 -11.68 -18.31
N THR A 94 0.56 -10.55 -18.12
CA THR A 94 -0.02 -10.18 -16.82
C THR A 94 -1.45 -9.69 -16.99
N TRP A 95 -2.36 -10.29 -16.26
CA TRP A 95 -3.73 -9.83 -16.08
C TRP A 95 -3.88 -9.08 -14.77
N LEU A 96 -4.49 -7.90 -14.82
CA LEU A 96 -4.75 -7.06 -13.65
C LEU A 96 -6.24 -6.73 -13.57
N PHE A 97 -6.82 -6.98 -12.40
CA PHE A 97 -8.19 -6.62 -12.08
C PHE A 97 -8.17 -5.68 -10.88
N ARG A 98 -8.82 -4.52 -11.01
CA ARG A 98 -8.91 -3.52 -9.94
C ARG A 98 -10.36 -3.14 -9.74
N ASN A 99 -10.88 -3.36 -8.54
CA ASN A 99 -12.25 -3.07 -8.21
C ASN A 99 -12.32 -2.30 -6.89
N ASN A 100 -13.04 -1.18 -6.89
CA ASN A 100 -13.32 -0.40 -5.71
C ASN A 100 -14.82 -0.18 -5.61
N LEU A 101 -15.36 -0.46 -4.44
CA LEU A 101 -16.76 -0.29 -4.10
C LEU A 101 -16.88 0.63 -2.90
N LYS A 102 -17.76 1.63 -2.99
CA LYS A 102 -18.18 2.44 -1.83
C LYS A 102 -19.70 2.45 -1.79
N PHE A 103 -20.25 2.23 -0.63
CA PHE A 103 -21.69 2.24 -0.40
C PHE A 103 -22.03 3.01 0.86
N GLN A 104 -22.81 4.08 0.69
CA GLN A 104 -23.33 4.87 1.79
C GLN A 104 -24.57 4.18 2.35
N LEU A 105 -24.43 3.51 3.52
CA LEU A 105 -25.52 2.82 4.20
C LEU A 105 -26.48 3.80 4.85
N SER A 106 -25.92 4.83 5.48
CA SER A 106 -26.67 5.91 6.15
C SER A 106 -25.84 7.18 6.11
N PRO A 107 -26.38 8.36 6.48
CA PRO A 107 -25.55 9.55 6.62
C PRO A 107 -24.38 9.40 7.59
N SER A 108 -24.48 8.45 8.54
CA SER A 108 -23.46 8.19 9.56
C SER A 108 -22.55 6.99 9.26
N SER A 109 -22.83 6.20 8.23
CA SER A 109 -22.11 4.93 8.03
C SER A 109 -21.89 4.59 6.56
N ARG A 110 -20.71 4.02 6.27
CA ARG A 110 -20.30 3.64 4.92
C ARG A 110 -19.63 2.27 4.93
N LEU A 111 -19.99 1.45 3.94
CA LEU A 111 -19.21 0.28 3.56
C LEU A 111 -18.27 0.64 2.41
N PHE A 112 -17.10 0.03 2.41
CA PHE A 112 -16.20 0.07 1.28
C PHE A 112 -15.57 -1.30 1.07
N GLY A 113 -15.30 -1.61 -0.20
CA GLY A 113 -14.62 -2.81 -0.62
C GLY A 113 -13.58 -2.50 -1.67
N LYS A 114 -12.50 -3.27 -1.68
CA LYS A 114 -11.44 -3.22 -2.68
C LYS A 114 -11.07 -4.65 -3.03
N LEU A 115 -10.90 -4.92 -4.30
CA LEU A 115 -10.37 -6.19 -4.80
C LEU A 115 -9.38 -5.88 -5.90
N ASN A 116 -8.12 -6.12 -5.62
CA ASN A 116 -7.05 -6.11 -6.61
C ASN A 116 -6.57 -7.55 -6.80
N TYR A 117 -6.50 -7.95 -8.04
CA TYR A 117 -5.98 -9.26 -8.43
C TYR A 117 -5.03 -9.08 -9.60
N ALA A 118 -3.89 -9.75 -9.55
CA ALA A 118 -3.01 -9.87 -10.69
C ALA A 118 -2.45 -11.28 -10.77
N ASP A 119 -2.32 -11.73 -12.00
CA ASP A 119 -1.73 -13.02 -12.36
C ASP A 119 -0.74 -12.79 -13.49
N SER A 120 0.49 -13.28 -13.31
CA SER A 120 1.59 -13.06 -14.23
C SER A 120 2.24 -14.40 -14.56
N THR A 121 2.25 -14.76 -15.81
CA THR A 121 2.88 -15.97 -16.35
C THR A 121 4.11 -15.61 -17.16
N SER A 122 5.15 -16.43 -17.07
CA SER A 122 6.42 -16.24 -17.77
C SER A 122 6.73 -17.40 -18.70
N SER A 123 7.25 -17.12 -19.89
CA SER A 123 7.75 -18.12 -20.83
C SER A 123 8.92 -18.93 -20.29
N MET A 124 9.59 -18.45 -19.23
CA MET A 124 10.71 -19.12 -18.57
C MET A 124 10.28 -20.17 -17.54
N GLY A 125 8.99 -20.35 -17.33
CA GLY A 125 8.40 -21.37 -16.45
C GLY A 125 7.89 -20.84 -15.13
N SER A 126 7.25 -21.71 -14.34
CA SER A 126 6.47 -21.37 -13.15
C SER A 126 7.29 -20.71 -12.02
N PHE A 127 8.57 -20.92 -11.96
CA PHE A 127 9.44 -20.21 -10.99
C PHE A 127 9.39 -18.69 -11.21
N PHE A 128 9.19 -18.25 -12.44
CA PHE A 128 9.17 -16.83 -12.82
C PHE A 128 7.75 -16.22 -12.80
N ASP A 129 6.72 -17.03 -12.56
CA ASP A 129 5.35 -16.54 -12.46
C ASP A 129 5.16 -15.68 -11.21
N GLY A 130 4.14 -14.87 -11.22
CA GLY A 130 3.79 -14.02 -10.08
C GLY A 130 2.28 -13.97 -9.86
N GLY A 131 1.87 -13.74 -8.64
CA GLY A 131 0.46 -13.62 -8.29
C GLY A 131 0.25 -12.62 -7.18
N TYR A 132 -0.81 -11.85 -7.26
CA TYR A 132 -1.18 -10.88 -6.24
C TYR A 132 -2.69 -10.88 -6.04
N THR A 133 -3.11 -10.91 -4.79
CA THR A 133 -4.50 -10.74 -4.41
C THR A 133 -4.60 -9.89 -3.16
N GLU A 134 -5.32 -8.80 -3.24
CA GLU A 134 -5.69 -7.99 -2.08
C GLU A 134 -7.20 -7.80 -2.10
N ALA A 135 -7.88 -8.32 -1.08
CA ALA A 135 -9.31 -8.10 -0.88
C ALA A 135 -9.52 -7.37 0.45
N VAL A 136 -10.11 -6.21 0.40
CA VAL A 136 -10.40 -5.38 1.58
C VAL A 136 -11.90 -5.20 1.70
N LEU A 137 -12.42 -5.38 2.91
CA LEU A 137 -13.77 -5.01 3.28
C LEU A 137 -13.70 -4.12 4.52
N GLY A 138 -14.37 -2.98 4.48
CA GLY A 138 -14.34 -2.06 5.59
C GLY A 138 -15.69 -1.41 5.85
N TYR A 139 -15.89 -1.06 7.11
CA TYR A 139 -17.06 -0.34 7.61
C TYR A 139 -16.63 0.88 8.42
N GLY A 140 -17.02 2.04 7.96
CA GLY A 140 -16.77 3.31 8.63
C GLY A 140 -18.05 3.83 9.28
N LEU A 141 -17.94 4.26 10.52
CA LEU A 141 -19.02 4.85 11.32
C LEU A 141 -18.59 6.22 11.82
N ARG A 142 -19.40 7.24 11.53
CA ARG A 142 -19.30 8.60 12.09
C ARG A 142 -20.70 9.09 12.42
N PRO A 143 -21.19 8.91 13.67
CA PRO A 143 -22.53 9.31 14.06
C PRO A 143 -22.72 10.83 13.96
N ILE A 144 -23.77 11.28 13.28
CA ILE A 144 -24.08 12.72 13.15
C ILE A 144 -24.46 13.34 14.49
N SER A 145 -25.17 12.57 15.35
CA SER A 145 -25.57 13.02 16.69
C SER A 145 -24.42 13.08 17.70
N HIS A 146 -23.31 12.39 17.40
CA HIS A 146 -22.11 12.33 18.22
C HIS A 146 -20.90 12.41 17.30
N ASP A 147 -20.72 13.55 16.66
CA ASP A 147 -19.68 13.84 15.66
C ASP A 147 -18.24 13.73 16.21
N ARG A 148 -18.11 13.63 17.53
CA ARG A 148 -16.84 13.40 18.23
C ARG A 148 -16.28 11.98 18.10
N PHE A 149 -17.09 11.03 17.67
CA PHE A 149 -16.70 9.62 17.59
C PHE A 149 -16.62 9.17 16.15
N ASN A 150 -15.47 8.54 15.78
CA ASN A 150 -15.30 7.87 14.51
C ASN A 150 -14.76 6.46 14.76
N ALA A 151 -15.26 5.50 14.03
CA ALA A 151 -14.76 4.13 14.06
C ALA A 151 -14.63 3.57 12.65
N LEU A 152 -13.58 2.78 12.45
CA LEU A 152 -13.31 2.05 11.23
C LEU A 152 -13.00 0.60 11.59
N VAL A 153 -13.74 -0.33 11.00
CA VAL A 153 -13.41 -1.75 11.06
C VAL A 153 -13.01 -2.19 9.66
N LYS A 154 -11.89 -2.87 9.55
CA LYS A 154 -11.32 -3.30 8.26
C LYS A 154 -10.89 -4.76 8.36
N TYR A 155 -11.22 -5.53 7.34
CA TYR A 155 -10.66 -6.85 7.09
C TYR A 155 -9.92 -6.82 5.76
N THR A 156 -8.72 -7.40 5.72
CA THR A 156 -7.89 -7.51 4.53
C THR A 156 -7.44 -8.95 4.36
N TYR A 157 -7.68 -9.50 3.20
CA TYR A 157 -6.98 -10.70 2.72
C TYR A 157 -5.88 -10.26 1.77
N PHE A 158 -4.69 -10.81 1.97
CA PHE A 158 -3.52 -10.47 1.19
C PHE A 158 -2.79 -11.75 0.78
N TYR A 159 -2.48 -11.87 -0.49
CA TYR A 159 -1.64 -12.94 -1.05
C TYR A 159 -0.68 -12.33 -2.06
N ASN A 160 0.61 -12.57 -1.91
CA ASN A 160 1.62 -12.04 -2.78
C ASN A 160 2.67 -13.10 -3.14
N VAL A 161 2.83 -13.30 -4.44
CA VAL A 161 3.92 -14.07 -5.06
C VAL A 161 4.68 -13.07 -5.93
N PRO A 162 5.76 -12.46 -5.43
CA PRO A 162 6.48 -11.44 -6.18
C PRO A 162 7.06 -12.03 -7.47
N THR A 163 7.02 -11.28 -8.56
CA THR A 163 7.66 -11.69 -9.81
C THR A 163 9.18 -11.64 -9.67
N THR A 164 9.92 -12.39 -10.50
CA THR A 164 11.39 -12.38 -10.49
C THR A 164 11.98 -11.01 -10.78
N GLY A 165 11.29 -10.16 -11.55
CA GLY A 165 11.72 -8.77 -11.77
C GLY A 165 11.64 -7.91 -10.51
N GLN A 166 10.78 -8.27 -9.54
CA GLN A 166 10.72 -7.62 -8.23
C GLN A 166 11.82 -8.15 -7.28
N MET A 167 12.39 -9.32 -7.58
CA MET A 167 13.45 -9.95 -6.78
C MET A 167 14.87 -9.49 -7.18
N GLY A 168 15.06 -8.91 -8.37
CA GLY A 168 16.37 -8.53 -8.93
C GLY A 168 17.03 -7.31 -8.30
N GLY A 169 16.33 -6.54 -7.46
CA GLY A 169 16.95 -5.46 -6.68
C GLY A 169 17.60 -5.98 -5.39
N GLN A 170 18.42 -5.17 -4.74
CA GLN A 170 19.11 -5.53 -3.47
C GLN A 170 18.16 -5.84 -2.29
N ASN A 171 16.85 -5.96 -2.51
CA ASN A 171 15.85 -6.31 -1.55
C ASN A 171 15.68 -7.84 -1.43
N ILE A 172 16.58 -8.47 -0.70
CA ILE A 172 16.52 -9.88 -0.29
C ILE A 172 15.20 -10.24 0.43
N GLY A 173 14.44 -9.26 0.90
CA GLY A 173 13.15 -9.48 1.59
C GLY A 173 11.94 -9.77 0.69
N ALA A 174 12.06 -9.68 -0.63
CA ALA A 174 10.95 -9.92 -1.57
C ALA A 174 10.88 -11.36 -2.11
N GLU A 175 11.75 -12.25 -1.64
CA GLU A 175 11.87 -13.62 -2.17
C GLU A 175 10.85 -14.61 -1.62
N PHE A 176 10.07 -14.23 -0.63
CA PHE A 176 9.12 -15.14 0.01
C PHE A 176 7.68 -14.92 -0.44
N LEU A 177 6.96 -16.03 -0.51
CA LEU A 177 5.51 -16.02 -0.67
C LEU A 177 4.86 -15.57 0.62
N GLN A 178 3.87 -14.70 0.50
CA GLN A 178 3.16 -14.17 1.65
C GLN A 178 1.65 -14.36 1.49
N LYS A 179 1.02 -14.83 2.54
CA LYS A 179 -0.43 -14.96 2.65
C LYS A 179 -0.86 -14.48 4.02
N SER A 180 -1.87 -13.61 4.10
CA SER A 180 -2.33 -13.12 5.39
C SER A 180 -3.80 -12.73 5.40
N HIS A 181 -4.39 -12.85 6.59
CA HIS A 181 -5.70 -12.31 6.95
C HIS A 181 -5.49 -11.28 8.05
N ILE A 182 -5.91 -10.05 7.82
CA ILE A 182 -5.69 -8.95 8.76
C ILE A 182 -7.05 -8.38 9.16
N ALA A 183 -7.34 -8.37 10.45
CA ALA A 183 -8.49 -7.67 11.02
C ALA A 183 -8.00 -6.44 11.80
N ALA A 184 -8.58 -5.28 11.54
CA ALA A 184 -8.19 -4.04 12.18
C ALA A 184 -9.42 -3.25 12.65
N VAL A 185 -9.27 -2.61 13.79
CA VAL A 185 -10.23 -1.64 14.34
C VAL A 185 -9.46 -0.36 14.66
N ASP A 186 -9.96 0.75 14.16
CA ASP A 186 -9.44 2.09 14.42
C ASP A 186 -10.56 2.95 14.98
N VAL A 187 -10.30 3.65 16.08
CA VAL A 187 -11.26 4.49 16.75
C VAL A 187 -10.64 5.83 17.08
N THR A 188 -11.33 6.93 16.77
CA THR A 188 -10.94 8.26 17.20
C THR A 188 -12.06 8.92 17.98
N TYR A 189 -11.68 9.69 19.00
CA TYR A 189 -12.60 10.40 19.87
C TYR A 189 -12.11 11.80 20.21
N ASP A 190 -12.93 12.80 19.90
CA ASP A 190 -12.67 14.20 20.25
C ASP A 190 -13.06 14.45 21.72
N VAL A 191 -12.09 14.32 22.62
CA VAL A 191 -12.29 14.53 24.07
C VAL A 191 -12.71 15.97 24.35
N THR A 192 -12.05 16.92 23.69
CA THR A 192 -12.36 18.34 23.68
C THR A 192 -12.21 18.89 22.26
N PRO A 193 -12.65 20.13 21.95
CA PRO A 193 -12.35 20.75 20.67
C PRO A 193 -10.85 20.89 20.35
N ALA A 194 -10.01 20.75 21.38
CA ALA A 194 -8.56 20.89 21.26
C ALA A 194 -7.80 19.56 21.37
N LEU A 195 -8.43 18.48 21.82
CA LEU A 195 -7.77 17.19 22.05
C LEU A 195 -8.58 16.06 21.41
N THR A 196 -7.97 15.38 20.44
CA THR A 196 -8.45 14.13 19.85
C THR A 196 -7.54 12.98 20.28
N LEU A 197 -8.13 11.88 20.71
CA LEU A 197 -7.43 10.64 20.99
C LEU A 197 -7.81 9.60 19.95
N GLY A 198 -6.82 8.83 19.51
CA GLY A 198 -6.97 7.71 18.59
C GLY A 198 -6.39 6.42 19.15
N ALA A 199 -7.01 5.30 18.85
CA ALA A 199 -6.51 3.97 19.16
C ALA A 199 -6.77 3.03 17.98
N LYS A 200 -5.77 2.23 17.63
CA LYS A 200 -5.89 1.20 16.60
C LYS A 200 -5.37 -0.12 17.15
N TYR A 201 -6.09 -1.18 16.87
CA TYR A 201 -5.64 -2.54 17.04
C TYR A 201 -5.76 -3.28 15.72
N ALA A 202 -4.71 -3.99 15.34
CA ALA A 202 -4.76 -4.88 14.20
C ALA A 202 -4.14 -6.22 14.55
N TYR A 203 -4.76 -7.29 14.06
CA TYR A 203 -4.31 -8.66 14.20
C TYR A 203 -4.13 -9.28 12.82
N ARG A 204 -2.96 -9.88 12.61
CA ARG A 204 -2.60 -10.58 11.39
C ARG A 204 -2.41 -12.07 11.67
N LEU A 205 -3.17 -12.89 10.95
CA LEU A 205 -2.87 -14.30 10.73
C LEU A 205 -2.06 -14.38 9.45
N GLY A 206 -0.75 -14.49 9.58
CA GLY A 206 0.20 -14.47 8.48
C GLY A 206 0.83 -15.83 8.24
N GLN A 207 1.16 -16.12 7.00
CA GLN A 207 1.92 -17.27 6.58
C GLN A 207 2.94 -16.85 5.53
N ILE A 208 4.16 -17.37 5.63
CA ILE A 208 5.24 -17.15 4.67
C ILE A 208 5.82 -18.46 4.17
N SER A 209 6.27 -18.51 2.95
CA SER A 209 7.03 -19.65 2.39
C SER A 209 8.23 -19.13 1.63
N LEU A 210 9.37 -19.78 1.81
CA LEU A 210 10.61 -19.51 1.07
C LEU A 210 10.66 -20.27 -0.26
N ASP A 211 9.81 -21.28 -0.44
CA ASP A 211 9.71 -22.04 -1.68
C ASP A 211 8.55 -21.52 -2.52
N ARG A 212 8.82 -21.30 -3.81
CA ARG A 212 7.85 -20.77 -4.77
C ARG A 212 7.12 -21.87 -5.56
N VAL A 213 7.76 -23.00 -5.75
CA VAL A 213 7.24 -24.09 -6.60
C VAL A 213 6.41 -25.06 -5.76
N ASP A 214 6.94 -25.49 -4.61
CA ASP A 214 6.27 -26.35 -3.64
C ASP A 214 6.20 -25.65 -2.27
N PRO A 215 5.32 -24.65 -2.09
CA PRO A 215 5.35 -23.78 -0.94
C PRO A 215 4.97 -24.51 0.36
N VAL A 216 5.91 -24.57 1.29
CA VAL A 216 5.68 -24.95 2.68
C VAL A 216 5.52 -23.66 3.49
N PHE A 217 4.33 -23.47 4.05
CA PHE A 217 4.00 -22.25 4.78
C PHE A 217 4.33 -22.38 6.27
N PHE A 218 4.96 -21.35 6.81
CA PHE A 218 5.21 -21.16 8.23
C PHE A 218 4.36 -19.99 8.74
N ASP A 219 3.84 -20.13 9.95
CA ASP A 219 3.04 -19.08 10.57
C ASP A 219 3.92 -17.87 10.91
N ASN A 220 3.36 -16.69 10.67
CA ASN A 220 3.96 -15.39 10.92
C ASN A 220 2.87 -14.41 11.35
N ASN A 221 2.38 -14.63 12.58
CA ASN A 221 1.31 -13.85 13.16
C ASN A 221 1.85 -12.56 13.78
N ALA A 222 1.03 -11.52 13.81
CA ALA A 222 1.42 -10.25 14.41
C ALA A 222 0.22 -9.52 15.03
N ASN A 223 0.50 -8.82 16.13
CA ASN A 223 -0.40 -7.87 16.78
C ASN A 223 0.18 -6.46 16.64
N LEU A 224 -0.64 -5.50 16.27
CA LEU A 224 -0.26 -4.10 16.23
C LEU A 224 -1.17 -3.28 17.12
N TYR A 225 -0.57 -2.53 18.03
CA TYR A 225 -1.26 -1.58 18.89
C TYR A 225 -0.75 -0.18 18.56
N VAL A 226 -1.67 0.76 18.34
CA VAL A 226 -1.34 2.17 18.11
C VAL A 226 -2.19 3.04 19.03
N LEU A 227 -1.54 3.99 19.69
CA LEU A 227 -2.18 5.05 20.46
C LEU A 227 -1.71 6.39 19.93
N ARG A 228 -2.66 7.28 19.68
CA ARG A 228 -2.41 8.59 19.08
C ARG A 228 -3.11 9.70 19.88
N GLY A 229 -2.45 10.83 20.02
CA GLY A 229 -3.02 12.04 20.56
C GLY A 229 -2.71 13.25 19.65
N ASP A 230 -3.75 13.97 19.27
CA ASP A 230 -3.65 15.22 18.53
C ASP A 230 -4.11 16.34 19.43
N TYR A 231 -3.23 17.28 19.76
CA TYR A 231 -3.52 18.39 20.67
C TYR A 231 -3.31 19.75 20.01
N ARG A 232 -4.38 20.52 19.87
CA ARG A 232 -4.36 21.90 19.42
C ARG A 232 -4.18 22.84 20.61
N PHE A 233 -2.96 23.30 20.83
CA PHE A 233 -2.63 24.14 21.99
C PHE A 233 -2.78 25.65 21.73
N ARG A 234 -2.96 26.05 20.45
CA ARG A 234 -3.36 27.39 20.01
C ARG A 234 -4.21 27.27 18.75
N ASP A 235 -4.91 28.33 18.37
CA ASP A 235 -5.83 28.34 17.21
C ASP A 235 -5.20 27.86 15.92
N ASN A 236 -3.88 28.04 15.78
CA ASN A 236 -3.13 27.71 14.59
C ASN A 236 -1.97 26.72 14.79
N TRP A 237 -1.84 26.11 15.97
CA TRP A 237 -0.80 25.13 16.25
C TRP A 237 -1.37 23.81 16.76
N GLU A 238 -0.87 22.71 16.23
CA GLU A 238 -1.25 21.35 16.60
C GLU A 238 -0.01 20.50 16.85
N PHE A 239 -0.05 19.72 17.91
CA PHE A 239 0.96 18.73 18.24
C PHE A 239 0.35 17.35 18.14
N LEU A 240 1.06 16.44 17.47
CA LEU A 240 0.69 15.03 17.31
C LEU A 240 1.76 14.18 17.98
N LEU A 241 1.30 13.22 18.77
CA LEU A 241 2.13 12.17 19.35
C LEU A 241 1.45 10.83 19.09
N GLU A 242 2.21 9.86 18.60
CA GLU A 242 1.75 8.50 18.35
C GLU A 242 2.78 7.50 18.87
N GLY A 243 2.30 6.48 19.57
CA GLY A 243 3.08 5.33 20.02
C GLY A 243 2.57 4.06 19.34
N ARG A 244 3.47 3.20 18.93
CA ARG A 244 3.20 1.92 18.25
C ARG A 244 3.90 0.77 18.95
N LEU A 245 3.25 -0.37 19.01
CA LEU A 245 3.83 -1.63 19.47
C LEU A 245 3.43 -2.72 18.50
N LEU A 246 4.41 -3.33 17.87
CA LEU A 246 4.28 -4.54 17.04
C LEU A 246 4.78 -5.73 17.85
N ASP A 247 3.95 -6.75 18.00
CA ASP A 247 4.26 -7.99 18.69
C ASP A 247 4.11 -9.16 17.72
N MET A 248 5.16 -9.93 17.54
CA MET A 248 5.27 -11.08 16.62
C MET A 248 5.53 -12.36 17.43
N PRO A 249 4.50 -13.00 17.96
CA PRO A 249 4.64 -14.12 18.91
C PRO A 249 5.35 -15.33 18.31
N ASP A 250 5.22 -15.60 17.00
CA ASP A 250 5.87 -16.73 16.35
C ASP A 250 7.39 -16.56 16.20
N LEU A 251 7.87 -15.32 16.30
CA LEU A 251 9.28 -14.96 16.21
C LEU A 251 9.88 -14.61 17.58
N ASP A 252 9.06 -14.60 18.66
CA ASP A 252 9.42 -14.11 20.00
C ASP A 252 10.04 -12.69 19.93
N GLU A 253 9.48 -11.83 19.05
CA GLU A 253 9.99 -10.49 18.79
C GLU A 253 8.90 -9.45 19.02
N SER A 254 9.26 -8.34 19.66
CA SER A 254 8.41 -7.15 19.77
C SER A 254 9.19 -5.89 19.42
N ARG A 255 8.55 -4.98 18.70
CA ARG A 255 9.13 -3.71 18.28
C ARG A 255 8.24 -2.55 18.74
N ALA A 256 8.84 -1.54 19.33
CA ALA A 256 8.17 -0.31 19.70
C ALA A 256 8.60 0.83 18.77
N GLY A 257 7.66 1.67 18.40
CA GLY A 257 7.89 2.84 17.59
C GLY A 257 7.13 4.04 18.12
N ALA A 258 7.54 5.22 17.72
CA ALA A 258 6.89 6.47 18.06
C ALA A 258 6.95 7.45 16.88
N LEU A 259 5.98 8.36 16.82
CA LEU A 259 5.97 9.47 15.90
C LEU A 259 5.58 10.74 16.64
N ALA A 260 6.29 11.83 16.41
CA ALA A 260 5.95 13.13 16.93
C ALA A 260 5.99 14.18 15.83
N ALA A 261 4.98 15.04 15.77
CA ALA A 261 4.91 16.11 14.78
C ALA A 261 4.31 17.38 15.37
N ILE A 262 4.76 18.52 14.88
CA ILE A 262 4.17 19.83 15.15
C ILE A 262 3.71 20.44 13.83
N SER A 263 2.50 20.95 13.81
CA SER A 263 1.90 21.55 12.62
C SER A 263 1.40 22.95 12.90
N ARG A 264 1.42 23.80 11.87
CA ARG A 264 0.89 25.15 11.91
C ARG A 264 -0.09 25.38 10.76
N TYR A 265 -1.22 25.96 11.09
CA TYR A 265 -2.22 26.40 10.15
C TYR A 265 -1.93 27.84 9.68
N PHE A 266 -1.94 28.07 8.37
CA PHE A 266 -1.80 29.37 7.73
C PHE A 266 -3.13 29.73 7.06
N GLY A 267 -3.97 30.46 7.78
CA GLY A 267 -5.36 30.67 7.38
C GLY A 267 -6.17 29.35 7.45
N ASP A 268 -7.22 29.28 6.62
CA ASP A 268 -8.14 28.13 6.60
C ASP A 268 -7.75 27.09 5.52
N HIS A 269 -6.70 27.37 4.75
CA HIS A 269 -6.40 26.60 3.53
C HIS A 269 -5.09 25.83 3.55
N VAL A 270 -4.13 26.19 4.38
CA VAL A 270 -2.80 25.57 4.37
C VAL A 270 -2.38 25.13 5.76
N LYS A 271 -1.97 23.85 5.90
CA LYS A 271 -1.35 23.30 7.09
C LYS A 271 0.06 22.82 6.74
N LEU A 272 1.07 23.30 7.45
CA LEU A 272 2.45 22.84 7.38
C LEU A 272 2.80 22.07 8.63
N GLY A 273 3.33 20.87 8.50
CA GLY A 273 3.76 20.03 9.61
C GLY A 273 5.20 19.58 9.44
N LEU A 274 5.94 19.57 10.53
CA LEU A 274 7.27 18.98 10.62
C LEU A 274 7.22 17.90 11.71
N GLY A 275 7.73 16.74 11.42
CA GLY A 275 7.74 15.64 12.37
C GLY A 275 8.95 14.73 12.21
N TYR A 276 9.07 13.82 13.16
CA TYR A 276 10.04 12.74 13.15
C TYR A 276 9.35 11.42 13.42
N ASN A 277 9.61 10.44 12.58
CA ASN A 277 9.17 9.07 12.74
C ASN A 277 10.32 8.22 13.29
N PHE A 278 10.13 7.65 14.47
CA PHE A 278 11.05 6.73 15.15
C PHE A 278 10.68 5.27 14.90
N THR A 279 9.69 5.02 14.03
CA THR A 279 9.12 3.70 13.78
C THR A 279 9.76 3.08 12.55
N ASP A 280 10.14 1.81 12.64
CA ASP A 280 10.77 1.02 11.59
C ASP A 280 9.88 -0.10 11.04
N PHE A 281 8.57 -0.02 11.25
CA PHE A 281 7.61 -1.00 10.76
C PHE A 281 6.30 -0.36 10.27
N SER A 282 5.58 -1.06 9.39
CA SER A 282 4.33 -0.62 8.80
C SER A 282 3.18 -0.55 9.82
N ASP A 283 2.23 0.36 9.61
CA ASP A 283 1.04 0.52 10.45
C ASP A 283 -0.18 -0.28 9.96
N ASP A 284 -0.09 -1.01 8.86
CA ASP A 284 -1.19 -1.78 8.29
C ASP A 284 -0.97 -3.31 8.29
N LEU A 285 0.20 -3.78 8.70
CA LEU A 285 0.61 -5.19 8.76
C LEU A 285 0.65 -5.91 7.40
N THR A 286 0.56 -5.21 6.28
CA THR A 286 0.69 -5.79 4.93
C THR A 286 2.15 -5.91 4.53
N ASP A 287 2.99 -5.00 5.00
CA ASP A 287 4.43 -5.01 4.80
C ASP A 287 5.17 -5.10 6.14
N LEU A 288 6.00 -6.11 6.29
CA LEU A 288 6.82 -6.34 7.51
C LEU A 288 8.27 -5.85 7.36
N SER A 289 8.69 -5.51 6.15
CA SER A 289 10.06 -5.07 5.83
C SER A 289 10.22 -3.55 5.77
N PHE A 290 9.22 -2.81 6.23
CA PHE A 290 9.17 -1.36 6.13
C PHE A 290 10.12 -0.68 7.14
N ASP A 291 11.14 0.03 6.65
CA ASP A 291 12.05 0.85 7.45
C ASP A 291 12.01 2.31 6.98
N HIS A 292 11.30 3.15 7.73
CA HIS A 292 11.16 4.58 7.42
C HIS A 292 11.34 5.45 8.68
N GLN A 293 12.53 5.38 9.25
CA GLN A 293 12.92 6.33 10.28
C GLN A 293 13.39 7.65 9.65
N GLY A 294 12.91 8.78 10.17
CA GLY A 294 13.42 10.07 9.70
C GLY A 294 12.52 11.27 9.93
N VAL A 295 13.04 12.40 9.50
CA VAL A 295 12.32 13.67 9.47
C VAL A 295 11.36 13.68 8.28
N PHE A 296 10.14 14.12 8.48
CA PHE A 296 9.17 14.34 7.41
C PHE A 296 8.58 15.75 7.47
N LEU A 297 8.25 16.27 6.30
CA LEU A 297 7.50 17.49 6.10
C LEU A 297 6.13 17.15 5.52
N ASN A 298 5.06 17.63 6.15
CA ASN A 298 3.69 17.46 5.67
C ASN A 298 3.13 18.81 5.24
N VAL A 299 2.57 18.87 4.03
CA VAL A 299 1.88 20.05 3.49
C VAL A 299 0.48 19.64 3.08
N THR A 300 -0.52 20.19 3.75
CA THR A 300 -1.92 19.92 3.42
C THR A 300 -2.59 21.20 2.95
N GLY A 301 -3.22 21.17 1.78
CA GLY A 301 -4.03 22.25 1.23
C GLY A 301 -5.51 21.87 1.20
N SER A 302 -6.41 22.77 1.57
CA SER A 302 -7.85 22.64 1.41
C SER A 302 -8.39 23.80 0.56
N MET A 303 -9.24 23.49 -0.41
CA MET A 303 -9.99 24.47 -1.22
C MET A 303 -11.41 24.62 -0.69
#